data_f6d2a2b54e5d90ba725fc30590d94a64
#
_entry.id   f6d2a2b54e5d90ba725fc30590d94a64
#
_cell.length_a   1.000
_cell.length_b   1.000
_cell.length_c   1.000
_cell.angle_alpha   90.00
_cell.angle_beta   90.00
_cell.angle_gamma   90.00
#
_symmetry.space_group_name_H-M   'P 1'
#
loop_
_entity.id
_entity.type
_entity.pdbx_description
1 polymer ?
#
loop_
_entity_poly.entity_id
_entity_poly.type
_entity_poly.pdbx_seq_one_letter_code
_entity_poly.pdbx_strand_id
1 'polypeptide(L)'
;MGMIINIDEALKLRSDYNILKEPLHAMMRNQQEAWEKENPIDFIFRTGSLGSFQETYTSSIGFDHAFAETADYSVGPIFNTAEGFSATYRTRTFQGGFIISQQVLEDGQVRRVKDDASAFVKRWHGDIVEYAIASLAGGFGEDYYWENGDGKSRLRLNSADTVDGDVMNSTKNPLFTKNHKTVKREGKEPITQSNLFYVATEDLEIGGNDAGQISKLADVVNQVITIMENYRDDNGKRAGVLGAKTIVAGNDAHLKAALETAVSTDVFMQGETKFPNPAKSRATVKTSPYYLDIDMCKDGNGFFIVDKAYNEENHGLELTERIPFTLDAFEKREAPRGIKYEGRQRFDINCASWRGITYVRLGTPGSAAGWDNVANYTRITPTATIVRPVSVVGTVTTKE
;
A
#
# COMPACT_ATOMS: atom_id res chain seq x y z
N MET A 1 -3.13 -40.33 -5.16
CA MET A 1 -4.14 -40.19 -6.24
C MET A 1 -5.47 -39.85 -5.55
N GLY A 2 -5.77 -38.58 -5.32
CA GLY A 2 -7.00 -38.16 -4.66
C GLY A 2 -8.18 -38.32 -5.64
N MET A 3 -9.17 -39.05 -5.20
CA MET A 3 -10.42 -39.26 -5.93
C MET A 3 -11.13 -37.90 -6.00
N ILE A 4 -11.16 -37.26 -7.15
CA ILE A 4 -11.96 -36.03 -7.37
C ILE A 4 -13.42 -36.48 -7.44
N ILE A 5 -14.10 -36.45 -6.30
CA ILE A 5 -15.53 -36.73 -6.26
C ILE A 5 -16.24 -35.52 -6.85
N ASN A 6 -16.98 -35.75 -7.94
CA ASN A 6 -17.78 -34.69 -8.55
C ASN A 6 -18.91 -34.29 -7.57
N ILE A 7 -19.10 -33.00 -7.34
CA ILE A 7 -20.16 -32.47 -6.44
C ILE A 7 -21.53 -33.01 -6.84
N ASP A 8 -21.78 -33.19 -8.14
CA ASP A 8 -23.06 -33.71 -8.67
C ASP A 8 -23.30 -35.18 -8.28
N GLU A 9 -22.24 -35.98 -8.15
CA GLU A 9 -22.33 -37.37 -7.67
C GLU A 9 -22.45 -37.44 -6.16
N ALA A 10 -21.76 -36.57 -5.43
CA ALA A 10 -21.82 -36.50 -3.97
C ALA A 10 -23.22 -36.10 -3.48
N LEU A 11 -23.92 -35.21 -4.15
CA LEU A 11 -25.29 -34.81 -3.83
C LEU A 11 -26.36 -35.89 -4.14
N LYS A 12 -26.05 -36.82 -5.04
CA LYS A 12 -26.94 -37.98 -5.30
C LYS A 12 -26.91 -39.01 -4.18
N LEU A 13 -25.85 -39.05 -3.39
CA LEU A 13 -25.62 -39.98 -2.31
C LEU A 13 -26.16 -39.52 -0.94
N ARG A 14 -27.22 -38.78 -0.90
CA ARG A 14 -28.12 -38.24 0.15
C ARG A 14 -27.85 -38.50 1.65
N SER A 15 -26.85 -39.25 2.05
CA SER A 15 -26.69 -39.70 3.44
C SER A 15 -25.41 -39.30 4.15
N ASP A 16 -24.44 -38.69 3.42
CA ASP A 16 -23.14 -38.41 4.03
C ASP A 16 -22.69 -36.97 3.74
N TYR A 17 -22.92 -36.08 4.70
CA TYR A 17 -22.49 -34.67 4.63
C TYR A 17 -20.98 -34.48 4.43
N ASN A 18 -20.18 -35.46 4.81
CA ASN A 18 -18.74 -35.42 4.63
C ASN A 18 -18.32 -35.53 3.15
N ILE A 19 -19.13 -36.14 2.30
CA ILE A 19 -18.85 -36.32 0.87
C ILE A 19 -18.85 -34.97 0.14
N LEU A 20 -19.65 -33.98 0.59
CA LEU A 20 -19.71 -32.63 0.01
C LEU A 20 -18.55 -31.75 0.44
N LYS A 21 -17.93 -32.02 1.57
CA LYS A 21 -16.88 -31.18 2.16
C LYS A 21 -15.69 -31.04 1.23
N GLU A 22 -15.10 -32.14 0.79
CA GLU A 22 -13.88 -32.13 -0.03
C GLU A 22 -14.06 -31.45 -1.38
N PRO A 23 -15.12 -31.71 -2.18
CA PRO A 23 -15.33 -31.02 -3.45
C PRO A 23 -15.54 -29.52 -3.30
N LEU A 24 -16.25 -29.07 -2.26
CA LEU A 24 -16.45 -27.65 -1.99
C LEU A 24 -15.17 -26.96 -1.58
N HIS A 25 -14.35 -27.61 -0.73
CA HIS A 25 -13.02 -27.11 -0.38
C HIS A 25 -12.11 -26.98 -1.60
N ALA A 26 -12.12 -27.98 -2.49
CA ALA A 26 -11.32 -27.93 -3.71
C ALA A 26 -11.75 -26.77 -4.64
N MET A 27 -13.06 -26.56 -4.79
CA MET A 27 -13.58 -25.45 -5.58
C MET A 27 -13.20 -24.09 -4.98
N MET A 28 -13.32 -23.93 -3.67
CA MET A 28 -12.99 -22.69 -2.98
C MET A 28 -11.48 -22.41 -3.06
N ARG A 29 -10.63 -23.43 -2.95
CA ARG A 29 -9.17 -23.29 -3.14
C ARG A 29 -8.83 -22.81 -4.54
N ASN A 30 -9.43 -23.39 -5.56
CA ASN A 30 -9.21 -22.97 -6.96
C ASN A 30 -9.60 -21.49 -7.19
N GLN A 31 -10.67 -21.04 -6.52
CA GLN A 31 -11.06 -19.62 -6.60
C GLN A 31 -10.09 -18.71 -5.86
N GLN A 32 -9.58 -19.14 -4.72
CA GLN A 32 -8.54 -18.42 -4.00
C GLN A 32 -7.27 -18.28 -4.84
N GLU A 33 -6.79 -19.37 -5.44
CA GLU A 33 -5.62 -19.34 -6.34
C GLU A 33 -5.82 -18.44 -7.57
N ALA A 34 -7.04 -18.37 -8.11
CA ALA A 34 -7.37 -17.48 -9.22
C ALA A 34 -7.35 -16.00 -8.77
N TRP A 35 -7.87 -15.71 -7.59
CA TRP A 35 -7.88 -14.37 -7.03
C TRP A 35 -6.48 -13.87 -6.68
N GLU A 36 -5.61 -14.72 -6.12
CA GLU A 36 -4.22 -14.36 -5.78
C GLU A 36 -3.42 -13.84 -6.98
N LYS A 37 -3.77 -14.26 -8.19
CA LYS A 37 -3.10 -13.80 -9.43
C LYS A 37 -3.47 -12.37 -9.84
N GLU A 38 -4.65 -11.88 -9.45
CA GLU A 38 -5.20 -10.58 -9.85
C GLU A 38 -5.46 -9.65 -8.65
N ASN A 39 -4.80 -9.91 -7.51
CA ASN A 39 -5.06 -9.22 -6.26
C ASN A 39 -4.63 -7.73 -6.32
N PRO A 40 -5.57 -6.77 -6.21
CA PRO A 40 -5.24 -5.34 -6.19
C PRO A 40 -4.39 -4.92 -4.98
N ILE A 41 -4.39 -5.70 -3.90
CA ILE A 41 -3.57 -5.46 -2.71
C ILE A 41 -2.09 -5.46 -3.07
N ASP A 42 -1.66 -6.37 -3.96
CA ASP A 42 -0.27 -6.51 -4.38
C ASP A 42 0.29 -5.29 -5.13
N PHE A 43 -0.57 -4.32 -5.49
CA PHE A 43 -0.09 -3.10 -6.13
C PHE A 43 0.66 -2.21 -5.14
N ILE A 44 0.24 -2.19 -3.88
CA ILE A 44 0.80 -1.34 -2.83
C ILE A 44 1.46 -2.16 -1.72
N PHE A 45 0.77 -3.21 -1.25
CA PHE A 45 1.18 -3.94 -0.05
C PHE A 45 2.12 -5.10 -0.39
N ARG A 46 3.05 -5.35 0.50
CA ARG A 46 3.73 -6.61 0.59
C ARG A 46 2.90 -7.55 1.48
N THR A 47 2.90 -8.85 1.19
CA THR A 47 2.36 -9.85 2.11
C THR A 47 3.49 -10.40 2.98
N GLY A 48 3.34 -10.29 4.30
CA GLY A 48 4.27 -10.80 5.29
C GLY A 48 3.58 -11.76 6.26
N SER A 49 4.35 -12.57 6.97
CA SER A 49 3.83 -13.50 7.98
C SER A 49 4.36 -13.15 9.37
N LEU A 50 3.48 -13.24 10.39
CA LEU A 50 3.86 -13.07 11.79
C LEU A 50 3.87 -14.42 12.51
N GLY A 51 4.96 -14.70 13.26
CA GLY A 51 5.07 -15.89 14.09
C GLY A 51 4.25 -15.80 15.38
N SER A 52 4.03 -14.60 15.89
CA SER A 52 3.31 -14.32 17.12
C SER A 52 2.09 -13.40 16.93
N PHE A 53 1.30 -13.18 17.99
CA PHE A 53 0.18 -12.23 17.96
C PHE A 53 0.64 -10.79 17.74
N GLN A 54 1.83 -10.49 18.24
CA GLN A 54 2.43 -9.16 18.17
C GLN A 54 3.94 -9.32 18.00
N GLU A 55 4.50 -8.56 17.06
CA GLU A 55 5.95 -8.45 16.85
C GLU A 55 6.33 -6.97 16.80
N THR A 56 7.51 -6.65 17.33
CA THR A 56 8.03 -5.29 17.30
C THR A 56 9.27 -5.26 16.41
N TYR A 57 9.21 -4.44 15.39
CA TYR A 57 10.32 -4.15 14.49
C TYR A 57 10.96 -2.84 14.91
N THR A 58 12.25 -2.88 15.22
CA THR A 58 13.03 -1.70 15.55
C THR A 58 14.00 -1.43 14.40
N SER A 59 13.95 -0.22 13.84
CA SER A 59 14.91 0.17 12.81
C SER A 59 16.30 0.33 13.41
N SER A 60 17.33 -0.01 12.62
CA SER A 60 18.71 0.33 12.98
C SER A 60 19.04 1.71 12.43
N ILE A 61 19.62 2.55 13.25
CA ILE A 61 20.11 3.84 12.78
C ILE A 61 21.24 3.64 11.75
N GLY A 62 21.84 2.43 11.73
CA GLY A 62 22.95 2.11 10.85
C GLY A 62 24.27 2.72 11.34
N PHE A 63 25.27 2.67 10.49
CA PHE A 63 26.60 3.20 10.78
C PHE A 63 26.76 4.61 10.21
N ASP A 64 27.36 5.53 10.94
CA ASP A 64 27.73 6.84 10.39
C ASP A 64 28.74 6.67 9.24
N HIS A 65 29.67 5.73 9.40
CA HIS A 65 30.62 5.30 8.39
C HIS A 65 30.74 3.77 8.44
N ALA A 66 30.85 3.13 7.28
CA ALA A 66 31.08 1.68 7.20
C ALA A 66 32.57 1.34 7.09
N PHE A 67 33.38 2.32 6.68
CA PHE A 67 34.82 2.17 6.55
C PHE A 67 35.50 3.52 6.79
N ALA A 68 36.78 3.48 7.16
CA ALA A 68 37.64 4.64 7.27
C ALA A 68 38.99 4.32 6.66
N GLU A 69 39.67 5.34 6.14
CA GLU A 69 41.05 5.21 5.71
C GLU A 69 41.90 4.96 6.94
N THR A 70 42.72 3.90 6.91
CA THR A 70 43.65 3.55 7.98
C THR A 70 45.04 3.39 7.41
N ALA A 71 46.06 3.75 8.19
CA ALA A 71 47.43 3.50 7.81
C ALA A 71 47.71 1.99 7.75
N ASP A 72 48.66 1.60 6.93
CA ASP A 72 49.14 0.23 6.84
C ASP A 72 49.51 -0.31 8.23
N TYR A 73 49.08 -1.53 8.53
CA TYR A 73 49.27 -2.21 9.83
C TYR A 73 48.54 -1.61 11.02
N SER A 74 47.61 -0.65 10.83
CA SER A 74 46.75 -0.16 11.90
C SER A 74 45.43 -0.98 12.01
N VAL A 75 44.89 -1.04 13.23
CA VAL A 75 43.55 -1.66 13.44
C VAL A 75 42.50 -0.68 12.97
N GLY A 76 41.62 -1.13 12.09
CA GLY A 76 40.49 -0.32 11.64
C GLY A 76 39.50 0.01 12.78
N PRO A 77 38.84 1.15 12.72
CA PRO A 77 37.86 1.54 13.73
C PRO A 77 36.64 0.58 13.73
N ILE A 78 36.12 0.30 14.93
CA ILE A 78 34.88 -0.44 15.09
C ILE A 78 33.75 0.57 15.27
N PHE A 79 32.73 0.47 14.43
CA PHE A 79 31.54 1.33 14.49
C PHE A 79 30.38 0.60 15.15
N ASN A 80 29.66 1.27 16.03
CA ASN A 80 28.48 0.76 16.69
C ASN A 80 27.23 1.24 15.96
N THR A 81 26.19 0.40 15.97
CA THR A 81 24.83 0.78 15.57
C THR A 81 24.02 1.19 16.78
N ALA A 82 23.05 2.06 16.60
CA ALA A 82 22.05 2.39 17.61
C ALA A 82 20.66 2.00 17.13
N GLU A 83 19.76 1.79 18.08
CA GLU A 83 18.36 1.52 17.78
C GLU A 83 17.64 2.81 17.33
N GLY A 84 16.82 2.67 16.30
CA GLY A 84 16.01 3.74 15.77
C GLY A 84 14.54 3.65 16.21
N PHE A 85 13.65 4.06 15.35
CA PHE A 85 12.21 3.99 15.61
C PHE A 85 11.71 2.56 15.64
N SER A 86 10.71 2.28 16.48
CA SER A 86 10.06 0.97 16.57
C SER A 86 8.60 1.04 16.15
N ALA A 87 8.16 0.01 15.42
CA ALA A 87 6.75 -0.23 15.09
C ALA A 87 6.31 -1.57 15.65
N THR A 88 5.12 -1.62 16.22
CA THR A 88 4.53 -2.85 16.74
C THR A 88 3.45 -3.32 15.81
N TYR A 89 3.66 -4.48 15.21
CA TYR A 89 2.73 -5.15 14.32
C TYR A 89 1.80 -6.05 15.12
N ARG A 90 0.52 -5.98 14.83
CA ARG A 90 -0.51 -6.79 15.47
C ARG A 90 -1.40 -7.39 14.40
N THR A 91 -2.08 -8.48 14.73
CA THR A 91 -3.07 -9.09 13.84
C THR A 91 -4.45 -9.05 14.47
N ARG A 92 -5.46 -8.83 13.64
CA ARG A 92 -6.88 -8.93 13.99
C ARG A 92 -7.43 -10.27 13.51
N THR A 93 -8.50 -10.73 14.13
CA THR A 93 -9.17 -11.98 13.74
C THR A 93 -10.45 -11.63 13.00
N PHE A 94 -10.59 -12.16 11.80
CA PHE A 94 -11.79 -12.06 10.99
C PHE A 94 -12.41 -13.44 10.88
N GLN A 95 -13.73 -13.51 11.06
CA GLN A 95 -14.50 -14.75 11.00
C GLN A 95 -15.83 -14.45 10.32
N GLY A 96 -16.29 -15.40 9.53
CA GLY A 96 -17.60 -15.32 8.88
C GLY A 96 -17.98 -16.69 8.36
N GLY A 97 -19.25 -16.91 8.10
CA GLY A 97 -19.68 -18.21 7.62
C GLY A 97 -21.08 -18.18 7.00
N PHE A 98 -21.41 -19.27 6.36
CA PHE A 98 -22.73 -19.50 5.79
C PHE A 98 -23.23 -20.90 6.09
N ILE A 99 -24.54 -21.11 5.98
CA ILE A 99 -25.17 -22.39 6.27
C ILE A 99 -25.90 -22.86 5.02
N ILE A 100 -25.59 -24.09 4.61
CA ILE A 100 -26.38 -24.80 3.60
C ILE A 100 -27.42 -25.61 4.36
N SER A 101 -28.71 -25.23 4.23
CA SER A 101 -29.78 -25.90 4.95
C SER A 101 -29.98 -27.31 4.46
N GLN A 102 -30.46 -28.17 5.36
CA GLN A 102 -30.82 -29.56 5.05
C GLN A 102 -31.83 -29.67 3.90
N GLN A 103 -32.78 -28.76 3.82
CA GLN A 103 -33.76 -28.72 2.73
C GLN A 103 -33.14 -28.56 1.35
N VAL A 104 -32.18 -27.63 1.22
CA VAL A 104 -31.42 -27.40 -0.04
C VAL A 104 -30.66 -28.65 -0.46
N LEU A 105 -30.15 -29.41 0.52
CA LEU A 105 -29.44 -30.67 0.26
C LEU A 105 -30.40 -31.79 -0.12
N GLU A 106 -31.53 -31.90 0.56
CA GLU A 106 -32.59 -32.90 0.29
C GLU A 106 -33.25 -32.67 -1.08
N ASP A 107 -33.48 -31.40 -1.46
CA ASP A 107 -34.02 -31.00 -2.76
C ASP A 107 -33.01 -31.14 -3.92
N GLY A 108 -31.76 -31.49 -3.63
CA GLY A 108 -30.72 -31.68 -4.61
C GLY A 108 -30.34 -30.40 -5.38
N GLN A 109 -30.42 -29.22 -4.75
CA GLN A 109 -30.11 -27.92 -5.36
C GLN A 109 -28.61 -27.69 -5.50
N VAL A 110 -27.95 -28.55 -6.27
CA VAL A 110 -26.47 -28.53 -6.49
C VAL A 110 -25.94 -27.16 -6.91
N ARG A 111 -26.64 -26.54 -7.86
CA ARG A 111 -26.22 -25.24 -8.40
C ARG A 111 -26.20 -24.19 -7.31
N ARG A 112 -27.23 -24.12 -6.49
CA ARG A 112 -27.30 -23.15 -5.39
C ARG A 112 -26.16 -23.33 -4.39
N VAL A 113 -25.85 -24.56 -4.04
CA VAL A 113 -24.72 -24.87 -3.12
C VAL A 113 -23.39 -24.38 -3.68
N LYS A 114 -23.16 -24.59 -4.99
CA LYS A 114 -21.95 -24.10 -5.67
C LYS A 114 -21.92 -22.57 -5.73
N ASP A 115 -23.03 -21.95 -6.07
CA ASP A 115 -23.16 -20.49 -6.20
C ASP A 115 -22.94 -19.81 -4.83
N ASP A 116 -23.55 -20.33 -3.74
CA ASP A 116 -23.39 -19.79 -2.39
C ASP A 116 -21.94 -19.90 -1.90
N ALA A 117 -21.29 -21.04 -2.11
CA ALA A 117 -19.89 -21.26 -1.76
C ALA A 117 -18.95 -20.32 -2.54
N SER A 118 -19.18 -20.18 -3.84
CA SER A 118 -18.42 -19.28 -4.70
C SER A 118 -18.59 -17.82 -4.29
N ALA A 119 -19.84 -17.40 -4.03
CA ALA A 119 -20.15 -16.05 -3.59
C ALA A 119 -19.47 -15.71 -2.25
N PHE A 120 -19.44 -16.66 -1.30
CA PHE A 120 -18.79 -16.47 -0.01
C PHE A 120 -17.30 -16.18 -0.16
N VAL A 121 -16.57 -17.00 -0.94
CA VAL A 121 -15.12 -16.80 -1.15
C VAL A 121 -14.83 -15.48 -1.86
N LYS A 122 -15.60 -15.16 -2.91
CA LYS A 122 -15.46 -13.88 -3.63
C LYS A 122 -15.70 -12.69 -2.71
N ARG A 123 -16.73 -12.75 -1.87
CA ARG A 123 -17.04 -11.68 -0.92
C ARG A 123 -15.95 -11.56 0.14
N TRP A 124 -15.44 -12.68 0.68
CA TRP A 124 -14.32 -12.69 1.62
C TRP A 124 -13.10 -11.95 1.07
N HIS A 125 -12.71 -12.27 -0.16
CA HIS A 125 -11.58 -11.59 -0.81
C HIS A 125 -11.87 -10.12 -1.08
N GLY A 126 -13.09 -9.78 -1.50
CA GLY A 126 -13.52 -8.38 -1.64
C GLY A 126 -13.38 -7.61 -0.33
N ASP A 127 -13.83 -8.18 0.78
CA ASP A 127 -13.74 -7.56 2.11
C ASP A 127 -12.28 -7.33 2.56
N ILE A 128 -11.35 -8.25 2.22
CA ILE A 128 -9.91 -8.06 2.49
C ILE A 128 -9.37 -6.86 1.70
N VAL A 129 -9.73 -6.77 0.41
CA VAL A 129 -9.30 -5.64 -0.45
C VAL A 129 -9.87 -4.33 0.07
N GLU A 130 -11.17 -4.28 0.36
CA GLU A 130 -11.83 -3.11 0.93
C GLU A 130 -11.17 -2.68 2.25
N TYR A 131 -10.87 -3.64 3.14
CA TYR A 131 -10.18 -3.38 4.41
C TYR A 131 -8.76 -2.83 4.21
N ALA A 132 -7.98 -3.44 3.31
CA ALA A 132 -6.60 -3.02 3.05
C ALA A 132 -6.56 -1.58 2.49
N ILE A 133 -7.45 -1.27 1.53
CA ILE A 133 -7.53 0.06 0.92
C ILE A 133 -8.08 1.08 1.91
N ALA A 134 -9.11 0.73 2.71
CA ALA A 134 -9.62 1.59 3.77
C ALA A 134 -8.55 1.90 4.83
N SER A 135 -7.61 0.97 5.07
CA SER A 135 -6.48 1.20 5.97
C SER A 135 -5.55 2.31 5.48
N LEU A 136 -5.41 2.50 4.15
CA LEU A 136 -4.67 3.65 3.60
C LEU A 136 -5.34 4.98 3.96
N ALA A 137 -6.67 5.03 3.94
CA ALA A 137 -7.41 6.23 4.35
C ALA A 137 -7.13 6.57 5.83
N GLY A 138 -7.01 5.57 6.70
CA GLY A 138 -6.57 5.74 8.09
C GLY A 138 -5.13 6.23 8.26
N GLY A 139 -4.35 6.25 7.19
CA GLY A 139 -2.96 6.74 7.18
C GLY A 139 -2.79 8.26 7.12
N PHE A 140 -3.87 9.03 6.92
CA PHE A 140 -3.83 10.50 6.84
C PHE A 140 -3.99 11.22 8.19
N GLY A 141 -3.88 10.48 9.29
CA GLY A 141 -3.90 11.07 10.65
C GLY A 141 -5.29 11.18 11.26
N GLU A 142 -6.32 10.80 10.54
CA GLU A 142 -7.70 10.74 11.00
C GLU A 142 -8.14 9.31 11.28
N ASP A 143 -9.18 9.17 12.08
CA ASP A 143 -9.80 7.89 12.32
C ASP A 143 -10.73 7.58 11.14
N TYR A 144 -10.38 6.58 10.39
CA TYR A 144 -11.25 6.01 9.38
C TYR A 144 -11.99 4.80 9.95
N TYR A 145 -13.24 4.61 9.57
CA TYR A 145 -14.06 3.50 10.07
C TYR A 145 -14.47 2.59 8.91
N TRP A 146 -14.05 1.34 8.98
CA TRP A 146 -14.51 0.30 8.09
C TRP A 146 -15.68 -0.44 8.72
N GLU A 147 -16.80 -0.53 8.01
CA GLU A 147 -18.01 -1.20 8.46
C GLU A 147 -17.91 -2.70 8.16
N ASN A 148 -18.08 -3.52 9.18
CA ASN A 148 -17.97 -4.98 9.10
C ASN A 148 -19.19 -5.64 9.79
N GLY A 149 -20.21 -5.96 9.02
CA GLY A 149 -21.43 -6.55 9.58
C GLY A 149 -22.08 -5.63 10.62
N ASP A 150 -22.18 -6.11 11.87
CA ASP A 150 -22.82 -5.35 12.96
C ASP A 150 -21.87 -4.35 13.67
N GLY A 151 -20.62 -4.24 13.21
CA GLY A 151 -19.58 -3.45 13.86
C GLY A 151 -18.89 -2.46 12.94
N LYS A 152 -18.12 -1.56 13.59
CA LYS A 152 -17.20 -0.63 12.91
C LYS A 152 -15.80 -0.85 13.42
N SER A 153 -14.87 -1.14 12.53
CA SER A 153 -13.45 -1.23 12.85
C SER A 153 -12.79 0.13 12.63
N ARG A 154 -12.21 0.69 13.69
CA ARG A 154 -11.39 1.89 13.58
C ARG A 154 -10.06 1.53 12.93
N LEU A 155 -9.74 2.21 11.84
CA LEU A 155 -8.51 2.08 11.11
C LEU A 155 -7.67 3.34 11.32
N ARG A 156 -6.45 3.16 11.78
CA ARG A 156 -5.45 4.22 11.89
C ARG A 156 -4.09 3.62 11.58
N LEU A 157 -3.48 4.12 10.54
CA LEU A 157 -2.18 3.62 10.08
C LEU A 157 -1.12 4.68 10.35
N ASN A 158 -0.19 4.32 11.24
CA ASN A 158 0.93 5.17 11.61
C ASN A 158 2.23 4.55 11.10
N SER A 159 3.21 5.38 10.83
CA SER A 159 4.59 4.96 10.61
C SER A 159 5.35 4.81 11.96
N ALA A 160 6.54 4.25 11.93
CA ALA A 160 7.34 4.07 13.13
C ALA A 160 7.93 5.37 13.69
N ASP A 161 8.14 6.39 12.84
CA ASP A 161 8.72 7.66 13.25
C ASP A 161 7.79 8.47 14.15
N THR A 162 8.35 9.42 14.86
CA THR A 162 7.64 10.23 15.85
C THR A 162 7.58 11.69 15.44
N VAL A 163 6.62 12.42 16.00
CA VAL A 163 6.33 13.83 15.63
C VAL A 163 7.56 14.74 15.81
N ASP A 164 8.39 14.47 16.81
CA ASP A 164 9.58 15.27 17.12
C ASP A 164 10.92 14.61 16.77
N GLY A 165 10.89 13.36 16.26
CA GLY A 165 12.09 12.57 15.93
C GLY A 165 12.72 11.88 17.14
N ASP A 166 12.15 11.99 18.35
CA ASP A 166 12.63 11.29 19.53
C ASP A 166 12.14 9.85 19.57
N VAL A 167 13.05 8.86 19.61
CA VAL A 167 12.70 7.43 19.63
C VAL A 167 11.89 7.03 20.86
N MET A 168 12.00 7.77 21.97
CA MET A 168 11.28 7.51 23.20
C MET A 168 9.86 8.11 23.22
N ASN A 169 9.53 8.94 22.25
CA ASN A 169 8.20 9.54 22.16
C ASN A 169 7.17 8.49 21.71
N SER A 170 6.04 8.43 22.42
CA SER A 170 4.93 7.53 22.09
C SER A 170 4.04 8.04 20.95
N THR A 171 4.12 9.33 20.62
CA THR A 171 3.30 9.93 19.56
C THR A 171 3.90 9.64 18.19
N LYS A 172 3.29 8.69 17.50
CA LYS A 172 3.70 8.29 16.15
C LYS A 172 3.12 9.23 15.11
N ASN A 173 3.86 9.42 14.03
CA ASN A 173 3.37 10.12 12.85
C ASN A 173 2.33 9.27 12.10
N PRO A 174 1.30 9.89 11.49
CA PRO A 174 0.48 9.19 10.51
C PRO A 174 1.34 8.75 9.32
N LEU A 175 0.88 7.73 8.58
CA LEU A 175 1.62 7.22 7.41
C LEU A 175 1.87 8.32 6.37
N PHE A 176 0.87 9.18 6.12
CA PHE A 176 0.98 10.29 5.18
C PHE A 176 1.05 11.62 5.94
N THR A 177 2.19 12.26 5.88
CA THR A 177 2.40 13.59 6.48
C THR A 177 3.55 14.33 5.79
N LYS A 178 3.52 15.65 5.89
CA LYS A 178 4.67 16.47 5.45
C LYS A 178 5.79 16.57 6.48
N ASN A 179 5.60 16.02 7.69
CA ASN A 179 6.46 16.23 8.86
C ASN A 179 7.12 14.95 9.36
N HIS A 180 7.47 14.02 8.47
CA HIS A 180 8.30 12.89 8.86
C HIS A 180 9.68 13.36 9.29
N LYS A 181 10.18 12.85 10.40
CA LYS A 181 11.47 13.24 10.95
C LYS A 181 12.43 12.05 11.03
N THR A 182 13.68 12.30 10.74
CA THR A 182 14.75 11.35 11.07
C THR A 182 14.97 11.32 12.58
N VAL A 183 15.70 10.32 13.08
CA VAL A 183 15.99 10.21 14.52
C VAL A 183 16.75 11.44 15.01
N LYS A 184 16.26 12.01 16.09
CA LYS A 184 16.94 13.11 16.81
C LYS A 184 18.18 12.58 17.49
N ARG A 185 19.32 13.23 17.25
CA ARG A 185 20.63 12.88 17.83
C ARG A 185 21.22 14.08 18.52
N GLU A 186 22.11 13.79 19.45
CA GLU A 186 22.88 14.84 20.12
C GLU A 186 23.69 15.65 19.10
N GLY A 187 23.51 16.97 19.13
CA GLY A 187 24.19 17.91 18.23
C GLY A 187 23.72 17.91 16.76
N LYS A 188 22.65 17.15 16.42
CA LYS A 188 22.09 17.16 15.04
C LYS A 188 20.57 17.34 15.09
N GLU A 189 20.07 18.34 14.40
CA GLU A 189 18.63 18.52 14.23
C GLU A 189 18.05 17.45 13.29
N PRO A 190 16.86 16.91 13.59
CA PRO A 190 16.22 15.94 12.74
C PRO A 190 15.80 16.54 11.39
N ILE A 191 16.05 15.81 10.31
CA ILE A 191 15.67 16.21 8.96
C ILE A 191 14.18 15.95 8.77
N THR A 192 13.45 16.99 8.37
CA THR A 192 12.01 16.88 8.05
C THR A 192 11.82 16.52 6.58
N GLN A 193 10.96 15.55 6.31
CA GLN A 193 10.66 15.03 4.99
C GLN A 193 9.16 14.86 4.81
N SER A 194 8.69 14.86 3.56
CA SER A 194 7.27 14.73 3.22
C SER A 194 7.05 13.56 2.27
N ASN A 195 5.99 12.80 2.49
CA ASN A 195 5.44 11.85 1.53
C ASN A 195 3.98 12.20 1.13
N LEU A 196 3.55 13.42 1.46
CA LEU A 196 2.21 13.92 1.20
C LEU A 196 2.30 15.21 0.37
N PHE A 197 1.92 15.11 -0.90
CA PHE A 197 2.07 16.19 -1.87
C PHE A 197 0.74 16.59 -2.50
N TYR A 198 0.66 17.83 -2.97
CA TYR A 198 -0.42 18.28 -3.83
C TYR A 198 0.10 19.14 -4.99
N VAL A 199 -0.66 19.12 -6.06
CA VAL A 199 -0.48 20.01 -7.21
C VAL A 199 -1.70 20.93 -7.28
N ALA A 200 -1.47 22.22 -7.30
CA ALA A 200 -2.57 23.18 -7.29
C ALA A 200 -3.40 23.09 -8.59
N THR A 201 -4.70 23.36 -8.47
CA THR A 201 -5.63 23.30 -9.62
C THR A 201 -5.19 24.22 -10.76
N GLU A 202 -4.71 25.41 -10.43
CA GLU A 202 -4.19 26.39 -11.38
C GLU A 202 -2.92 25.91 -12.11
N ASP A 203 -2.15 25.00 -11.49
CA ASP A 203 -0.92 24.48 -12.09
C ASP A 203 -1.19 23.38 -13.13
N LEU A 204 -2.22 22.57 -12.92
CA LEU A 204 -2.56 21.45 -13.82
C LEU A 204 -3.69 21.79 -14.81
N GLU A 205 -4.52 22.80 -14.52
CA GLU A 205 -5.75 23.09 -15.30
C GLU A 205 -6.58 21.81 -15.48
N ILE A 206 -6.93 21.17 -14.36
CA ILE A 206 -7.63 19.87 -14.34
C ILE A 206 -8.94 19.98 -15.11
N GLY A 207 -9.07 19.25 -16.20
CA GLY A 207 -10.30 19.22 -17.03
C GLY A 207 -10.08 18.98 -18.52
N GLY A 208 -8.86 18.99 -19.03
CA GLY A 208 -8.55 18.72 -20.43
C GLY A 208 -7.55 17.59 -20.62
N ASN A 209 -7.73 16.84 -21.72
CA ASN A 209 -6.74 15.87 -22.21
C ASN A 209 -5.68 16.56 -23.10
N ASP A 210 -5.35 17.81 -22.80
CA ASP A 210 -4.40 18.56 -23.60
C ASP A 210 -2.97 18.08 -23.35
N ALA A 211 -2.18 17.99 -24.40
CA ALA A 211 -0.79 17.52 -24.35
C ALA A 211 0.07 18.33 -23.35
N GLY A 212 -0.27 19.62 -23.15
CA GLY A 212 0.38 20.48 -22.15
C GLY A 212 0.13 20.03 -20.72
N GLN A 213 -1.06 19.56 -20.40
CA GLN A 213 -1.43 19.07 -19.07
C GLN A 213 -0.79 17.72 -18.77
N ILE A 214 -0.74 16.82 -19.76
CA ILE A 214 -0.07 15.53 -19.62
C ILE A 214 1.44 15.73 -19.40
N SER A 215 2.07 16.69 -20.05
CA SER A 215 3.49 17.00 -19.82
C SER A 215 3.76 17.53 -18.42
N LYS A 216 2.87 18.38 -17.89
CA LYS A 216 2.92 18.84 -16.48
C LYS A 216 2.76 17.67 -15.49
N LEU A 217 1.83 16.75 -15.77
CA LEU A 217 1.65 15.55 -14.95
C LEU A 217 2.88 14.65 -14.97
N ALA A 218 3.51 14.47 -16.14
CA ALA A 218 4.77 13.73 -16.28
C ALA A 218 5.89 14.37 -15.45
N ASP A 219 5.99 15.69 -15.46
CA ASP A 219 6.98 16.41 -14.64
C ASP A 219 6.71 16.23 -13.14
N VAL A 220 5.45 16.31 -12.70
CA VAL A 220 5.05 16.01 -11.31
C VAL A 220 5.48 14.62 -10.89
N VAL A 221 5.16 13.61 -11.69
CA VAL A 221 5.57 12.22 -11.44
C VAL A 221 7.08 12.11 -11.30
N ASN A 222 7.81 12.73 -12.23
CA ASN A 222 9.29 12.74 -12.21
C ASN A 222 9.85 13.44 -10.97
N GLN A 223 9.29 14.60 -10.57
CA GLN A 223 9.71 15.32 -9.37
C GLN A 223 9.47 14.48 -8.11
N VAL A 224 8.28 13.87 -7.96
CA VAL A 224 7.97 13.02 -6.79
C VAL A 224 8.90 11.83 -6.72
N ILE A 225 9.14 11.12 -7.83
CA ILE A 225 10.08 10.00 -7.86
C ILE A 225 11.49 10.47 -7.45
N THR A 226 11.92 11.63 -7.93
CA THR A 226 13.24 12.20 -7.56
C THR A 226 13.29 12.56 -6.07
N ILE A 227 12.19 13.06 -5.49
CA ILE A 227 12.11 13.32 -4.04
C ILE A 227 12.21 11.99 -3.27
N MET A 228 11.49 10.94 -3.68
CA MET A 228 11.58 9.62 -3.06
C MET A 228 13.00 9.04 -3.09
N GLU A 229 13.69 9.15 -4.21
CA GLU A 229 15.10 8.70 -4.35
C GLU A 229 16.07 9.48 -3.45
N ASN A 230 15.68 10.69 -3.03
CA ASN A 230 16.48 11.54 -2.15
C ASN A 230 16.05 11.46 -0.67
N TYR A 231 15.10 10.61 -0.31
CA TYR A 231 14.74 10.42 1.09
C TYR A 231 15.96 10.03 1.94
N ARG A 232 15.95 10.50 3.16
CA ARG A 232 16.99 10.22 4.15
C ARG A 232 16.52 9.14 5.11
N ASP A 233 17.45 8.27 5.46
CA ASP A 233 17.27 7.28 6.51
C ASP A 233 17.29 7.93 7.91
N ASP A 234 17.17 7.12 8.95
CA ASP A 234 17.21 7.59 10.33
C ASP A 234 18.59 8.13 10.74
N ASN A 235 19.62 7.85 9.96
CA ASN A 235 20.97 8.38 10.10
C ASN A 235 21.18 9.71 9.36
N GLY A 236 20.23 10.15 8.54
CA GLY A 236 20.33 11.33 7.69
C GLY A 236 21.09 11.08 6.38
N LYS A 237 21.45 9.82 6.07
CA LYS A 237 21.99 9.42 4.76
C LYS A 237 20.87 9.08 3.78
N ARG A 238 21.20 8.80 2.53
CA ARG A 238 20.18 8.39 1.54
C ARG A 238 19.57 7.05 1.95
N ALA A 239 18.25 6.98 1.95
CA ALA A 239 17.50 5.80 2.38
C ALA A 239 17.52 4.64 1.36
N GLY A 240 17.99 4.89 0.12
CA GLY A 240 18.08 3.83 -0.89
C GLY A 240 16.74 3.47 -1.56
N VAL A 241 15.80 4.40 -1.64
CA VAL A 241 14.50 4.21 -2.33
C VAL A 241 14.73 4.24 -3.85
N LEU A 242 15.41 3.23 -4.39
CA LEU A 242 15.87 3.16 -5.78
C LEU A 242 15.17 2.08 -6.62
N GLY A 243 14.23 1.35 -6.03
CA GLY A 243 13.46 0.30 -6.72
C GLY A 243 12.56 0.85 -7.84
N ALA A 244 12.02 -0.05 -8.63
CA ALA A 244 11.02 0.29 -9.65
C ALA A 244 9.77 0.88 -9.00
N LYS A 245 9.28 2.01 -9.53
CA LYS A 245 8.11 2.68 -8.99
C LYS A 245 6.84 2.18 -9.64
N THR A 246 5.79 2.03 -8.83
CA THR A 246 4.44 1.73 -9.30
C THR A 246 3.52 2.88 -8.94
N ILE A 247 2.83 3.43 -9.92
CA ILE A 247 1.77 4.42 -9.70
C ILE A 247 0.47 3.64 -9.53
N VAL A 248 -0.22 3.87 -8.44
CA VAL A 248 -1.50 3.22 -8.13
C VAL A 248 -2.59 4.27 -7.98
N ALA A 249 -3.65 4.11 -8.76
CA ALA A 249 -4.76 5.06 -8.81
C ALA A 249 -6.11 4.35 -8.87
N GLY A 250 -7.18 5.10 -8.62
CA GLY A 250 -8.53 4.69 -8.95
C GLY A 250 -8.71 4.49 -10.46
N ASN A 251 -9.67 3.65 -10.84
CA ASN A 251 -9.94 3.37 -12.25
C ASN A 251 -10.82 4.49 -12.89
N ASP A 252 -10.49 5.75 -12.62
CA ASP A 252 -11.03 6.88 -13.37
C ASP A 252 -10.45 6.90 -14.78
N ALA A 253 -11.32 7.01 -15.80
CA ALA A 253 -10.90 6.87 -17.19
C ALA A 253 -9.94 7.98 -17.64
N HIS A 254 -10.16 9.21 -17.17
CA HIS A 254 -9.33 10.36 -17.55
C HIS A 254 -7.99 10.32 -16.85
N LEU A 255 -7.97 10.09 -15.52
CA LEU A 255 -6.74 9.98 -14.76
C LEU A 255 -5.88 8.80 -15.24
N LYS A 256 -6.49 7.65 -15.48
CA LYS A 256 -5.79 6.47 -16.00
C LYS A 256 -5.10 6.78 -17.32
N ALA A 257 -5.85 7.28 -18.30
CA ALA A 257 -5.30 7.61 -19.61
C ALA A 257 -4.18 8.67 -19.53
N ALA A 258 -4.36 9.70 -18.69
CA ALA A 258 -3.35 10.72 -18.46
C ALA A 258 -2.07 10.17 -17.84
N LEU A 259 -2.17 9.32 -16.80
CA LEU A 259 -1.01 8.70 -16.15
C LEU A 259 -0.28 7.71 -17.08
N GLU A 260 -1.01 6.86 -17.78
CA GLU A 260 -0.42 5.92 -18.75
C GLU A 260 0.32 6.69 -19.86
N THR A 261 -0.28 7.75 -20.40
CA THR A 261 0.36 8.58 -21.41
C THR A 261 1.56 9.34 -20.84
N ALA A 262 1.47 9.85 -19.61
CA ALA A 262 2.57 10.57 -18.96
C ALA A 262 3.83 9.72 -18.80
N VAL A 263 3.70 8.41 -18.54
CA VAL A 263 4.87 7.52 -18.34
C VAL A 263 5.30 6.75 -19.57
N SER A 264 4.46 6.63 -20.61
CA SER A 264 4.76 5.86 -21.82
C SER A 264 5.25 6.71 -22.99
N THR A 265 4.81 7.97 -23.09
CA THR A 265 5.15 8.86 -24.18
C THR A 265 6.65 9.17 -24.22
N ASP A 266 7.26 9.15 -25.41
CA ASP A 266 8.69 9.42 -25.57
C ASP A 266 9.02 10.90 -25.52
N VAL A 267 8.16 11.70 -26.15
CA VAL A 267 8.42 13.12 -26.41
C VAL A 267 7.12 13.90 -26.31
N PHE A 268 7.15 15.01 -25.59
CA PHE A 268 6.07 15.98 -25.59
C PHE A 268 6.33 17.10 -26.62
N MET A 269 5.25 17.59 -27.23
CA MET A 269 5.29 18.71 -28.16
C MET A 269 4.77 19.96 -27.46
N GLN A 270 5.54 21.04 -27.49
CA GLN A 270 5.07 22.37 -27.08
C GLN A 270 5.31 23.32 -28.25
N GLY A 271 4.24 23.58 -29.03
CA GLY A 271 4.35 24.23 -30.32
C GLY A 271 5.16 23.35 -31.30
N GLU A 272 6.19 23.92 -31.90
CA GLU A 272 7.10 23.19 -32.81
C GLU A 272 8.27 22.51 -32.09
N THR A 273 8.43 22.73 -30.79
CA THR A 273 9.56 22.22 -30.02
C THR A 273 9.24 20.86 -29.40
N LYS A 274 10.16 19.91 -29.55
CA LYS A 274 10.09 18.57 -28.99
C LYS A 274 10.89 18.49 -27.70
N PHE A 275 10.26 18.00 -26.61
CA PHE A 275 10.92 17.80 -25.34
C PHE A 275 10.89 16.32 -24.95
N PRO A 276 12.01 15.73 -24.50
CA PRO A 276 12.02 14.36 -24.01
C PRO A 276 11.17 14.26 -22.73
N ASN A 277 10.43 13.17 -22.59
CA ASN A 277 9.65 12.92 -21.39
C ASN A 277 10.54 12.52 -20.21
N PRO A 278 10.59 13.30 -19.11
CA PRO A 278 11.42 12.99 -17.95
C PRO A 278 10.91 11.80 -17.14
N ALA A 279 9.63 11.46 -17.25
CA ALA A 279 8.99 10.36 -16.52
C ALA A 279 8.96 9.05 -17.30
N LYS A 280 9.45 9.05 -18.56
CA LYS A 280 9.42 7.85 -19.41
C LYS A 280 10.08 6.66 -18.71
N SER A 281 9.36 5.55 -18.64
CA SER A 281 9.84 4.27 -18.08
C SER A 281 10.32 4.32 -16.62
N ARG A 282 10.06 5.43 -15.87
CA ARG A 282 10.41 5.53 -14.45
C ARG A 282 9.41 4.85 -13.52
N ALA A 283 8.18 4.64 -14.01
CA ALA A 283 7.13 4.00 -13.24
C ALA A 283 6.21 3.17 -14.13
N THR A 284 5.50 2.22 -13.52
CA THR A 284 4.40 1.47 -14.13
C THR A 284 3.09 1.92 -13.52
N VAL A 285 2.01 2.00 -14.32
CA VAL A 285 0.68 2.40 -13.84
C VAL A 285 -0.16 1.16 -13.59
N LYS A 286 -0.78 1.10 -12.41
CA LYS A 286 -1.75 0.09 -12.00
C LYS A 286 -3.01 0.79 -11.52
N THR A 287 -4.17 0.34 -11.97
CA THR A 287 -5.46 0.92 -11.57
C THR A 287 -6.41 -0.15 -11.09
N SER A 288 -7.22 0.18 -10.09
CA SER A 288 -8.29 -0.70 -9.63
C SER A 288 -9.49 0.14 -9.19
N PRO A 289 -10.73 -0.34 -9.41
CA PRO A 289 -11.94 0.36 -8.98
C PRO A 289 -12.01 0.53 -7.46
N TYR A 290 -11.45 -0.37 -6.69
CA TYR A 290 -11.45 -0.29 -5.21
C TYR A 290 -10.79 0.96 -4.66
N TYR A 291 -9.83 1.57 -5.40
CA TYR A 291 -9.21 2.83 -4.96
C TYR A 291 -10.13 4.04 -5.13
N LEU A 292 -11.22 3.94 -5.92
CA LEU A 292 -12.24 4.99 -6.02
C LEU A 292 -13.17 5.01 -4.80
N ASP A 293 -13.20 3.96 -3.99
CA ASP A 293 -14.04 3.86 -2.80
C ASP A 293 -13.51 4.72 -1.64
N ILE A 294 -12.25 5.17 -1.72
CA ILE A 294 -11.66 6.10 -0.76
C ILE A 294 -11.66 7.53 -1.29
N ASP A 295 -12.03 8.47 -0.43
CA ASP A 295 -12.17 9.89 -0.80
C ASP A 295 -10.89 10.51 -1.38
N MET A 296 -9.72 10.00 -0.98
CA MET A 296 -8.42 10.47 -1.45
C MET A 296 -8.18 10.22 -2.95
N CYS A 297 -8.80 9.18 -3.50
CA CYS A 297 -8.65 8.81 -4.92
C CYS A 297 -9.95 8.98 -5.73
N LYS A 298 -11.05 9.37 -5.06
CA LYS A 298 -12.35 9.55 -5.69
C LYS A 298 -12.29 10.65 -6.76
N ASP A 299 -12.99 10.43 -7.85
CA ASP A 299 -13.09 11.37 -8.97
C ASP A 299 -11.73 11.81 -9.54
N GLY A 300 -10.72 10.94 -9.48
CA GLY A 300 -9.36 11.24 -9.97
C GLY A 300 -8.60 12.27 -9.13
N ASN A 301 -8.97 12.45 -7.85
CA ASN A 301 -8.35 13.45 -6.97
C ASN A 301 -6.90 13.17 -6.59
N GLY A 302 -6.40 11.95 -6.82
CA GLY A 302 -5.02 11.64 -6.48
C GLY A 302 -4.60 10.22 -6.81
N PHE A 303 -3.32 9.95 -6.54
CA PHE A 303 -2.71 8.66 -6.76
C PHE A 303 -1.56 8.42 -5.80
N PHE A 304 -1.17 7.15 -5.64
CA PHE A 304 -0.02 6.74 -4.87
C PHE A 304 1.15 6.40 -5.78
N ILE A 305 2.37 6.68 -5.32
CA ILE A 305 3.60 6.16 -5.92
C ILE A 305 4.27 5.27 -4.89
N VAL A 306 4.55 4.03 -5.28
CA VAL A 306 5.04 2.97 -4.39
C VAL A 306 6.35 2.42 -4.90
N ASP A 307 7.32 2.24 -4.01
CA ASP A 307 8.51 1.44 -4.21
C ASP A 307 8.36 0.12 -3.43
N LYS A 308 7.92 -0.91 -4.13
CA LYS A 308 7.63 -2.20 -3.52
C LYS A 308 8.91 -2.87 -3.00
N ALA A 309 10.02 -2.77 -3.71
CA ALA A 309 11.30 -3.36 -3.29
C ALA A 309 11.78 -2.73 -1.98
N TYR A 310 11.70 -1.42 -1.85
CA TYR A 310 12.04 -0.75 -0.59
C TYR A 310 11.14 -1.20 0.57
N ASN A 311 9.81 -1.33 0.33
CA ASN A 311 8.87 -1.81 1.33
C ASN A 311 9.19 -3.25 1.78
N GLU A 312 9.68 -4.09 0.87
CA GLU A 312 10.09 -5.46 1.19
C GLU A 312 11.31 -5.52 2.10
N GLU A 313 12.30 -4.66 1.86
CA GLU A 313 13.55 -4.66 2.63
C GLU A 313 13.41 -3.98 3.99
N ASN A 314 12.55 -2.96 4.10
CA ASN A 314 12.52 -2.05 5.25
C ASN A 314 11.20 -2.12 6.05
N HIS A 315 10.47 -3.24 5.98
CA HIS A 315 9.18 -3.38 6.67
C HIS A 315 8.27 -2.16 6.43
N GLY A 316 8.13 -1.77 5.15
CA GLY A 316 7.25 -0.69 4.76
C GLY A 316 5.78 -1.09 4.93
N LEU A 317 4.95 -0.72 3.97
CA LEU A 317 3.53 -1.02 4.02
C LEU A 317 3.28 -2.51 3.73
N GLU A 318 2.73 -3.22 4.71
CA GLU A 318 2.64 -4.68 4.72
C GLU A 318 1.27 -5.16 5.19
N LEU A 319 0.68 -6.10 4.43
CA LEU A 319 -0.40 -6.96 4.92
C LEU A 319 0.26 -8.11 5.67
N THR A 320 0.18 -8.06 7.01
CA THR A 320 0.78 -9.07 7.88
C THR A 320 -0.23 -10.14 8.23
N GLU A 321 0.05 -11.36 7.85
CA GLU A 321 -0.80 -12.51 8.05
C GLU A 321 -0.19 -13.45 9.09
N ARG A 322 -0.99 -13.87 10.08
CA ARG A 322 -0.60 -14.89 11.05
C ARG A 322 -1.23 -16.23 10.74
N ILE A 323 -2.49 -16.23 10.38
CA ILE A 323 -3.23 -17.44 9.99
C ILE A 323 -3.85 -17.12 8.62
N PRO A 324 -3.47 -17.86 7.58
CA PRO A 324 -4.07 -17.73 6.27
C PRO A 324 -5.55 -18.08 6.32
N PHE A 325 -6.28 -17.74 5.27
CA PHE A 325 -7.68 -18.11 5.18
C PHE A 325 -7.86 -19.60 5.32
N THR A 326 -8.62 -19.99 6.34
CA THR A 326 -9.02 -21.38 6.61
C THR A 326 -10.52 -21.48 6.55
N LEU A 327 -11.02 -22.58 6.02
CA LEU A 327 -12.43 -22.88 5.97
C LEU A 327 -12.70 -24.20 6.66
N ASP A 328 -13.55 -24.17 7.67
CA ASP A 328 -13.99 -25.34 8.39
C ASP A 328 -15.48 -25.62 8.11
N ALA A 329 -15.85 -26.89 8.06
CA ALA A 329 -17.23 -27.31 7.87
C ALA A 329 -17.70 -28.13 9.07
N PHE A 330 -18.85 -27.77 9.61
CA PHE A 330 -19.45 -28.40 10.77
C PHE A 330 -20.89 -28.78 10.48
N GLU A 331 -21.30 -29.99 10.91
CA GLU A 331 -22.70 -30.36 10.94
C GLU A 331 -23.44 -29.56 12.03
N LYS A 332 -24.45 -28.80 11.65
CA LYS A 332 -25.32 -28.11 12.60
C LYS A 332 -26.62 -28.90 12.79
N ARG A 333 -26.81 -29.46 14.00
CA ARG A 333 -27.98 -30.28 14.37
C ARG A 333 -29.14 -29.46 14.89
N GLU A 334 -28.89 -28.24 15.35
CA GLU A 334 -29.89 -27.29 15.80
C GLU A 334 -30.47 -26.49 14.63
N ALA A 335 -31.67 -25.95 14.78
CA ALA A 335 -32.33 -25.16 13.75
C ALA A 335 -31.57 -23.86 13.46
N PRO A 336 -31.33 -23.48 12.20
CA PRO A 336 -31.59 -24.27 11.00
C PRO A 336 -30.55 -25.41 10.86
N ARG A 337 -31.04 -26.64 10.62
CA ARG A 337 -30.20 -27.81 10.40
C ARG A 337 -29.51 -27.71 9.05
N GLY A 338 -28.27 -28.22 8.97
CA GLY A 338 -27.49 -28.21 7.73
C GLY A 338 -26.01 -28.30 7.97
N ILE A 339 -25.23 -27.95 6.95
CA ILE A 339 -23.78 -27.83 7.04
C ILE A 339 -23.44 -26.34 7.20
N LYS A 340 -22.74 -25.98 8.28
CA LYS A 340 -22.18 -24.66 8.51
C LYS A 340 -20.75 -24.66 7.99
N TYR A 341 -20.44 -23.73 7.09
CA TYR A 341 -19.10 -23.39 6.67
C TYR A 341 -18.65 -22.13 7.40
N GLU A 342 -17.47 -22.18 7.99
CA GLU A 342 -16.90 -21.06 8.75
C GLU A 342 -15.51 -20.74 8.25
N GLY A 343 -15.35 -19.54 7.67
CA GLY A 343 -14.07 -19.01 7.27
C GLY A 343 -13.42 -18.25 8.43
N ARG A 344 -12.10 -18.38 8.57
CA ARG A 344 -11.29 -17.67 9.55
C ARG A 344 -9.98 -17.24 8.94
N GLN A 345 -9.57 -16.01 9.28
CA GLN A 345 -8.27 -15.47 8.91
C GLN A 345 -7.77 -14.52 9.99
N ARG A 346 -6.45 -14.43 10.17
CA ARG A 346 -5.85 -13.48 11.10
C ARG A 346 -4.79 -12.66 10.38
N PHE A 347 -5.09 -11.41 10.13
CA PHE A 347 -4.20 -10.46 9.46
C PHE A 347 -4.45 -9.04 9.96
N ASP A 348 -3.58 -8.12 9.61
CA ASP A 348 -3.79 -6.66 9.71
C ASP A 348 -2.85 -5.94 8.73
N ILE A 349 -3.10 -4.65 8.53
CA ILE A 349 -2.23 -3.77 7.75
C ILE A 349 -1.33 -3.02 8.72
N ASN A 350 -0.04 -3.12 8.51
CA ASN A 350 0.98 -2.49 9.35
C ASN A 350 2.02 -1.75 8.50
N CYS A 351 2.70 -0.79 9.10
CA CYS A 351 3.75 -0.03 8.44
C CYS A 351 4.83 0.36 9.45
N ALA A 352 6.09 0.04 9.17
CA ALA A 352 7.23 0.56 9.92
C ALA A 352 7.89 1.72 9.19
N SER A 353 8.13 1.59 7.87
CA SER A 353 8.77 2.65 7.09
C SER A 353 7.81 3.28 6.09
N TRP A 354 7.63 4.59 6.19
CA TRP A 354 6.78 5.39 5.30
C TRP A 354 7.44 5.70 3.94
N ARG A 355 8.75 5.56 3.83
CA ARG A 355 9.56 6.05 2.69
C ARG A 355 9.25 5.34 1.36
N GLY A 356 8.70 4.14 1.43
CA GLY A 356 8.33 3.34 0.25
C GLY A 356 6.98 3.70 -0.38
N ILE A 357 6.25 4.67 0.18
CA ILE A 357 4.97 5.12 -0.37
C ILE A 357 4.81 6.63 -0.27
N THR A 358 4.24 7.22 -1.31
CA THR A 358 3.96 8.65 -1.39
C THR A 358 2.59 8.87 -2.00
N TYR A 359 1.84 9.82 -1.49
CA TYR A 359 0.55 10.23 -2.05
C TYR A 359 0.65 11.60 -2.71
N VAL A 360 0.04 11.72 -3.89
CA VAL A 360 -0.04 12.96 -4.66
C VAL A 360 -1.52 13.29 -4.89
N ARG A 361 -1.97 14.42 -4.33
CA ARG A 361 -3.28 14.97 -4.58
C ARG A 361 -3.28 15.86 -5.82
N LEU A 362 -4.23 15.66 -6.69
CA LEU A 362 -4.51 16.54 -7.82
C LEU A 362 -5.59 17.56 -7.42
N GLY A 363 -5.27 18.82 -7.56
CA GLY A 363 -6.10 19.92 -7.10
C GLY A 363 -5.69 20.48 -5.74
N THR A 364 -6.07 21.73 -5.50
CA THR A 364 -5.77 22.44 -4.24
C THR A 364 -6.61 21.85 -3.11
N PRO A 365 -5.99 21.35 -2.02
CA PRO A 365 -6.71 20.90 -0.85
C PRO A 365 -7.51 22.04 -0.22
N GLY A 366 -8.54 21.68 0.54
CA GLY A 366 -9.37 22.65 1.27
C GLY A 366 -8.65 23.32 2.45
N SER A 367 -9.35 24.17 3.15
CA SER A 367 -8.88 24.80 4.39
C SER A 367 -9.54 24.20 5.65
N ALA A 368 -10.49 23.28 5.47
CA ALA A 368 -11.17 22.63 6.59
C ALA A 368 -10.20 21.71 7.35
N ALA A 369 -10.51 21.43 8.63
CA ALA A 369 -9.76 20.42 9.37
C ALA A 369 -9.97 19.06 8.71
N GLY A 370 -8.93 18.22 8.75
CA GLY A 370 -9.02 16.88 8.22
C GLY A 370 -7.93 16.55 7.20
N TRP A 371 -8.07 15.38 6.56
CA TRP A 371 -7.11 14.90 5.58
C TRP A 371 -6.93 15.87 4.40
N ASP A 372 -7.99 16.60 4.04
CA ASP A 372 -8.03 17.57 2.92
C ASP A 372 -7.51 18.97 3.30
N ASN A 373 -6.82 19.13 4.40
CA ASN A 373 -6.28 20.42 4.81
C ASN A 373 -4.96 20.71 4.08
N VAL A 374 -4.91 21.81 3.34
CA VAL A 374 -3.70 22.27 2.60
C VAL A 374 -2.47 22.39 3.51
N ALA A 375 -2.68 22.72 4.80
CA ALA A 375 -1.59 22.80 5.76
C ALA A 375 -0.86 21.47 5.98
N ASN A 376 -1.46 20.34 5.63
CA ASN A 376 -0.86 19.00 5.79
C ASN A 376 0.00 18.58 4.59
N TYR A 377 -0.07 19.30 3.48
CA TYR A 377 0.56 18.92 2.22
C TYR A 377 1.78 19.78 1.91
N THR A 378 2.66 19.21 1.09
CA THR A 378 3.75 19.95 0.43
C THR A 378 3.35 20.22 -1.01
N ARG A 379 3.37 21.49 -1.44
CA ARG A 379 3.05 21.86 -2.83
C ARG A 379 4.17 21.42 -3.77
N ILE A 380 3.79 20.80 -4.89
CA ILE A 380 4.65 20.59 -6.05
C ILE A 380 4.15 21.49 -7.18
N THR A 381 5.05 22.24 -7.77
CA THR A 381 4.77 23.08 -8.92
C THR A 381 5.43 22.46 -10.15
N PRO A 382 4.66 22.00 -11.15
CA PRO A 382 5.23 21.49 -12.39
C PRO A 382 5.91 22.64 -13.15
N THR A 383 7.07 22.36 -13.68
CA THR A 383 7.81 23.31 -14.51
C THR A 383 7.32 23.19 -15.95
N ALA A 384 6.70 24.22 -16.49
CA ALA A 384 6.22 24.26 -17.88
C ALA A 384 7.37 24.24 -18.91
N THR A 385 8.60 24.45 -18.45
CA THR A 385 9.80 24.48 -19.29
C THR A 385 10.89 23.75 -18.56
N ILE A 386 11.49 22.72 -19.18
CA ILE A 386 12.71 22.09 -18.67
C ILE A 386 13.86 23.10 -18.92
N VAL A 387 13.92 24.11 -18.10
CA VAL A 387 15.16 24.88 -17.95
C VAL A 387 16.06 23.96 -17.14
N ARG A 388 17.03 23.31 -17.77
CA ARG A 388 18.15 22.72 -17.04
C ARG A 388 18.64 23.83 -16.12
N PRO A 389 18.70 23.64 -14.79
CA PRO A 389 19.42 24.59 -13.95
C PRO A 389 20.82 24.64 -14.55
N VAL A 390 21.21 25.84 -14.94
CA VAL A 390 22.60 26.10 -15.33
C VAL A 390 23.43 25.55 -14.18
N SER A 391 24.29 24.57 -14.48
CA SER A 391 25.18 24.00 -13.50
C SER A 391 25.89 25.18 -12.86
N VAL A 392 25.60 25.46 -11.60
CA VAL A 392 26.46 26.31 -10.79
C VAL A 392 27.71 25.48 -10.66
N VAL A 393 28.66 25.73 -11.55
CA VAL A 393 30.03 25.25 -11.42
C VAL A 393 30.50 25.82 -10.10
N GLY A 394 30.45 24.98 -9.07
CA GLY A 394 31.04 25.32 -7.77
C GLY A 394 32.50 25.59 -8.01
N THR A 395 32.90 26.83 -7.83
CA THR A 395 34.31 27.24 -7.77
C THR A 395 34.91 26.44 -6.62
N VAL A 396 35.67 25.41 -6.97
CA VAL A 396 36.53 24.71 -6.00
C VAL A 396 37.61 25.73 -5.62
N THR A 397 37.46 26.36 -4.47
CA THR A 397 38.52 27.14 -3.84
C THR A 397 39.54 26.15 -3.31
N THR A 398 40.58 25.89 -4.07
CA THR A 398 41.83 25.30 -3.55
C THR A 398 42.37 26.26 -2.49
N LYS A 399 42.30 25.85 -1.23
CA LYS A 399 43.13 26.46 -0.19
C LYS A 399 44.55 25.92 -0.35
N GLU A 400 45.49 26.86 -0.59
CA GLU A 400 46.93 26.65 -0.38
C GLU A 400 47.23 26.37 1.09
#